data_27353e61bd9e67e9c8f2efbc167ccc2b
#
_entry.id   27353e61bd9e67e9c8f2efbc167ccc2b
#
_cell.length_a   1.000
_cell.length_b   1.000
_cell.length_c   1.000
_cell.angle_alpha   90.00
_cell.angle_beta   90.00
_cell.angle_gamma   90.00
#
_symmetry.space_group_name_H-M   'P 1'
#
loop_
_entity.id
_entity.type
_entity.pdbx_description
1 polymer ?
#
loop_
_entity_poly.entity_id
_entity_poly.type
_entity_poly.pdbx_seq_one_letter_code
_entity_poly.pdbx_strand_id
1 'polypeptide(L)'
;MKHTVIEVELANGAKGLLIDVPGATVIDYEFNFRAGEYLVERPKWETPHLMEHMMLGANRLIPKGRAFQAEFEKNGAYSNAHTSVYHVTYEAECADFEWDRILKLMLGAISQPLFLREEFKAEFGNVKDERTARVNNHFYHLGATTREAYGLLAMTDKESLKQMRNVRLGDLTAHYQRTHIARNLRFIVAGDLKGRRAKIKNMIEKIRLPQGSERLSLPPEVPAAIAQPVFVYRPSVKNLYFYLETFALKRFDDPAMDALELVNTMLTATLYSRILGTARERGLVYSLSSSLDVTRDSSSWWFGAQVIPKNAPALFEIITRELQRVRQGDVSPEDLEAAKQYLLGRHQRSGQTVGGTMAGYSGRYYFDDVINDYNRIPERIKAITKERIVESVEGMFSHRIGGVGILGGSKSRQLVEPLNIIVQPLWS
;
A
#
# COMPACT_ATOMS: atom_id res chain seq x y z
N MET A 1 -2.72 -5.67 -21.38
CA MET A 1 -3.77 -5.43 -22.43
C MET A 1 -3.41 -4.16 -23.20
N LYS A 2 -3.75 -4.09 -24.52
CA LYS A 2 -3.65 -2.82 -25.27
C LYS A 2 -4.65 -1.82 -24.67
N HIS A 3 -4.19 -0.61 -24.38
CA HIS A 3 -5.05 0.43 -23.81
C HIS A 3 -4.52 1.82 -24.14
N THR A 4 -5.36 2.82 -23.94
CA THR A 4 -5.00 4.24 -24.00
C THR A 4 -5.46 4.94 -22.74
N VAL A 5 -4.69 5.92 -22.27
CA VAL A 5 -4.98 6.67 -21.04
C VAL A 5 -5.25 8.12 -21.39
N ILE A 6 -6.31 8.67 -20.84
CA ILE A 6 -6.69 10.07 -20.98
C ILE A 6 -6.90 10.65 -19.60
N GLU A 7 -6.12 11.67 -19.25
CA GLU A 7 -6.39 12.46 -18.05
C GLU A 7 -7.55 13.41 -18.29
N VAL A 8 -8.41 13.55 -17.32
CA VAL A 8 -9.54 14.49 -17.36
C VAL A 8 -9.59 15.30 -16.07
N GLU A 9 -9.83 16.59 -16.21
CA GLU A 9 -10.18 17.49 -15.13
C GLU A 9 -11.63 17.94 -15.35
N LEU A 10 -12.46 17.77 -14.34
CA LEU A 10 -13.88 18.05 -14.39
C LEU A 10 -14.18 19.45 -13.86
N ALA A 11 -15.29 20.07 -14.27
CA ALA A 11 -15.65 21.41 -13.83
C ALA A 11 -15.86 21.53 -12.31
N ASN A 12 -16.21 20.42 -11.63
CA ASN A 12 -16.27 20.39 -10.16
C ASN A 12 -14.90 20.31 -9.48
N GLY A 13 -13.80 20.21 -10.23
CA GLY A 13 -12.42 20.15 -9.77
C GLY A 13 -11.88 18.74 -9.48
N ALA A 14 -12.67 17.68 -9.69
CA ALA A 14 -12.17 16.31 -9.63
C ALA A 14 -11.27 16.01 -10.83
N LYS A 15 -10.21 15.23 -10.62
CA LYS A 15 -9.30 14.76 -11.68
C LYS A 15 -9.31 13.24 -11.76
N GLY A 16 -9.12 12.70 -12.95
CA GLY A 16 -9.07 11.26 -13.10
C GLY A 16 -8.49 10.77 -14.41
N LEU A 17 -8.30 9.46 -14.48
CA LEU A 17 -7.86 8.76 -15.66
C LEU A 17 -9.01 7.95 -16.27
N LEU A 18 -9.17 8.04 -17.56
CA LEU A 18 -10.00 7.15 -18.35
C LEU A 18 -9.07 6.21 -19.12
N ILE A 19 -9.04 4.94 -18.73
CA ILE A 19 -8.20 3.91 -19.34
C ILE A 19 -9.08 3.09 -20.29
N ASP A 20 -8.97 3.36 -21.57
CA ASP A 20 -9.74 2.66 -22.61
C ASP A 20 -9.04 1.36 -22.99
N VAL A 21 -9.67 0.25 -22.70
CA VAL A 21 -9.22 -1.12 -22.99
C VAL A 21 -10.20 -1.74 -24.00
N PRO A 22 -9.95 -1.62 -25.30
CA PRO A 22 -10.89 -2.07 -26.35
C PRO A 22 -11.22 -3.55 -26.22
N GLY A 23 -12.51 -3.87 -26.22
CA GLY A 23 -13.01 -5.23 -26.14
C GLY A 23 -13.02 -5.83 -24.71
N ALA A 24 -12.73 -5.05 -23.68
CA ALA A 24 -12.91 -5.50 -22.31
C ALA A 24 -14.38 -5.77 -21.99
N THR A 25 -14.65 -6.88 -21.33
CA THR A 25 -16.01 -7.31 -20.91
C THR A 25 -16.32 -6.95 -19.46
N VAL A 26 -15.38 -6.29 -18.79
CA VAL A 26 -15.51 -5.75 -17.42
C VAL A 26 -15.12 -4.28 -17.40
N ILE A 27 -15.65 -3.56 -16.42
CA ILE A 27 -15.26 -2.19 -16.12
C ILE A 27 -14.90 -2.09 -14.65
N ASP A 28 -13.77 -1.47 -14.39
CA ASP A 28 -13.25 -1.19 -13.05
C ASP A 28 -13.35 0.31 -12.76
N TYR A 29 -13.67 0.61 -11.49
CA TYR A 29 -13.77 1.95 -10.94
C TYR A 29 -12.95 2.06 -9.68
N GLU A 30 -12.15 3.11 -9.56
CA GLU A 30 -11.55 3.52 -8.29
C GLU A 30 -11.82 5.01 -8.04
N PHE A 31 -12.21 5.33 -6.80
CA PHE A 31 -12.41 6.69 -6.31
C PHE A 31 -11.58 6.88 -5.05
N ASN A 32 -10.55 7.70 -5.14
CA ASN A 32 -9.55 7.89 -4.10
C ASN A 32 -9.62 9.30 -3.52
N PHE A 33 -9.58 9.40 -2.20
CA PHE A 33 -9.49 10.65 -1.46
C PHE A 33 -8.31 10.62 -0.51
N ARG A 34 -7.58 11.72 -0.38
CA ARG A 34 -6.65 11.91 0.74
C ARG A 34 -7.47 12.09 2.00
N ALA A 35 -7.79 10.99 2.65
CA ALA A 35 -8.72 10.91 3.76
C ALA A 35 -8.28 9.92 4.86
N GLY A 36 -7.00 9.55 4.87
CA GLY A 36 -6.44 8.55 5.78
C GLY A 36 -6.18 9.07 7.20
N GLU A 37 -5.58 8.22 8.00
CA GLU A 37 -5.35 8.43 9.43
C GLU A 37 -4.45 9.64 9.74
N TYR A 38 -3.61 10.09 8.80
CA TYR A 38 -2.75 11.28 8.99
C TYR A 38 -3.54 12.58 9.23
N LEU A 39 -4.83 12.58 8.91
CA LEU A 39 -5.71 13.75 9.08
C LEU A 39 -6.43 13.77 10.42
N VAL A 40 -6.22 12.80 11.26
CA VAL A 40 -6.88 12.70 12.56
C VAL A 40 -5.87 12.65 13.70
N GLU A 41 -6.29 13.10 14.87
CA GLU A 41 -5.48 12.94 16.08
C GLU A 41 -5.40 11.48 16.49
N ARG A 42 -4.30 11.10 17.16
CA ARG A 42 -4.05 9.73 17.59
C ARG A 42 -5.24 9.08 18.37
N PRO A 43 -5.96 9.78 19.29
CA PRO A 43 -7.14 9.22 19.93
C PRO A 43 -8.32 8.93 18.98
N LYS A 44 -8.31 9.48 17.79
CA LYS A 44 -9.35 9.36 16.75
C LYS A 44 -8.90 8.53 15.55
N TRP A 45 -7.83 7.75 15.70
CA TRP A 45 -7.18 7.01 14.62
C TRP A 45 -8.13 6.20 13.74
N GLU A 46 -9.11 5.51 14.33
CA GLU A 46 -10.08 4.69 13.59
C GLU A 46 -11.22 5.48 12.91
N THR A 47 -11.20 6.80 12.95
CA THR A 47 -12.24 7.61 12.29
C THR A 47 -12.32 7.39 10.78
N PRO A 48 -11.19 7.42 10.00
CA PRO A 48 -11.23 7.14 8.56
C PRO A 48 -11.72 5.73 8.24
N HIS A 49 -11.26 4.74 8.96
CA HIS A 49 -11.61 3.34 8.74
C HIS A 49 -13.09 3.05 9.06
N LEU A 50 -13.58 3.53 10.20
CA LEU A 50 -15.01 3.44 10.52
C LEU A 50 -15.88 4.23 9.53
N MET A 51 -15.40 5.37 9.03
CA MET A 51 -16.10 6.12 7.99
C MET A 51 -16.18 5.30 6.70
N GLU A 52 -15.08 4.68 6.28
CA GLU A 52 -14.99 3.84 5.09
C GLU A 52 -16.02 2.70 5.14
N HIS A 53 -16.12 1.96 6.26
CA HIS A 53 -17.13 0.92 6.46
C HIS A 53 -18.56 1.41 6.29
N MET A 54 -18.85 2.64 6.69
CA MET A 54 -20.19 3.22 6.58
C MET A 54 -20.51 3.78 5.19
N MET A 55 -19.49 4.07 4.37
CA MET A 55 -19.70 4.70 3.07
C MET A 55 -20.36 3.79 2.04
N LEU A 56 -20.14 2.48 2.11
CA LEU A 56 -20.80 1.49 1.25
C LEU A 56 -22.10 0.93 1.92
N GLY A 57 -22.67 1.69 2.83
CA GLY A 57 -23.90 1.39 3.56
C GLY A 57 -25.11 2.18 3.06
N ALA A 58 -25.99 2.56 3.99
CA ALA A 58 -27.18 3.36 3.71
C ALA A 58 -26.82 4.73 3.13
N ASN A 59 -27.45 5.07 2.04
CA ASN A 59 -27.30 6.34 1.36
C ASN A 59 -28.65 6.88 0.87
N ARG A 60 -28.69 8.10 0.35
CA ARG A 60 -29.97 8.69 -0.08
C ARG A 60 -30.65 7.99 -1.25
N LEU A 61 -29.89 7.25 -2.07
CA LEU A 61 -30.48 6.45 -3.15
C LEU A 61 -31.18 5.21 -2.60
N ILE A 62 -30.53 4.53 -1.64
CA ILE A 62 -31.04 3.31 -1.00
C ILE A 62 -30.77 3.44 0.51
N PRO A 63 -31.80 3.87 1.30
CA PRO A 63 -31.62 4.21 2.72
C PRO A 63 -31.53 3.00 3.67
N LYS A 64 -31.12 1.84 3.16
CA LYS A 64 -30.87 0.61 3.93
C LYS A 64 -29.59 -0.05 3.39
N GLY A 65 -28.55 -0.17 4.20
CA GLY A 65 -27.25 -0.71 3.78
C GLY A 65 -27.34 -2.11 3.18
N ARG A 66 -28.06 -3.02 3.83
CA ARG A 66 -28.27 -4.37 3.27
C ARG A 66 -28.94 -4.37 1.88
N ALA A 67 -29.90 -3.47 1.65
CA ALA A 67 -30.55 -3.36 0.35
C ALA A 67 -29.62 -2.73 -0.69
N PHE A 68 -28.74 -1.81 -0.27
CA PHE A 68 -27.71 -1.25 -1.14
C PHE A 68 -26.71 -2.32 -1.57
N GLN A 69 -26.20 -3.13 -0.65
CA GLN A 69 -25.29 -4.24 -0.97
C GLN A 69 -25.96 -5.25 -1.91
N ALA A 70 -27.21 -5.65 -1.64
CA ALA A 70 -27.95 -6.55 -2.52
C ALA A 70 -28.11 -6.00 -3.95
N GLU A 71 -28.39 -4.70 -4.10
CA GLU A 71 -28.44 -4.07 -5.42
C GLU A 71 -27.05 -3.99 -6.08
N PHE A 72 -26.00 -3.86 -5.29
CA PHE A 72 -24.63 -3.84 -5.84
C PHE A 72 -24.23 -5.21 -6.38
N GLU A 73 -24.42 -6.25 -5.59
CA GLU A 73 -24.02 -7.63 -5.89
C GLU A 73 -24.90 -8.32 -6.95
N LYS A 74 -26.07 -7.80 -7.17
CA LYS A 74 -27.12 -8.32 -8.03
C LYS A 74 -26.58 -8.62 -9.40
N ASN A 75 -26.12 -8.93 -10.14
CA ASN A 75 -25.56 -9.33 -11.42
C ASN A 75 -24.03 -9.58 -11.35
N GLY A 76 -23.53 -9.90 -10.16
CA GLY A 76 -22.15 -10.31 -9.95
C GLY A 76 -21.14 -9.17 -9.92
N ALA A 77 -21.56 -7.94 -9.64
CA ALA A 77 -20.61 -6.85 -9.41
C ALA A 77 -19.92 -7.03 -8.04
N TYR A 78 -18.65 -6.65 -7.99
CA TYR A 78 -17.86 -6.60 -6.78
C TYR A 78 -17.68 -5.16 -6.33
N SER A 79 -17.70 -4.91 -5.05
CA SER A 79 -17.32 -3.63 -4.46
C SER A 79 -16.47 -3.83 -3.21
N ASN A 80 -15.57 -2.92 -2.98
CA ASN A 80 -14.75 -2.90 -1.79
C ASN A 80 -14.34 -1.45 -1.47
N ALA A 81 -13.84 -1.26 -0.27
CA ALA A 81 -13.16 -0.04 0.12
C ALA A 81 -11.96 -0.38 0.99
N HIS A 82 -10.99 0.49 1.03
CA HIS A 82 -9.84 0.32 1.92
C HIS A 82 -9.31 1.66 2.41
N THR A 83 -8.85 1.66 3.65
CA THR A 83 -8.22 2.79 4.31
C THR A 83 -6.73 2.53 4.51
N SER A 84 -5.93 3.51 4.16
CA SER A 84 -4.49 3.58 4.44
C SER A 84 -4.17 4.83 5.24
N VAL A 85 -2.95 4.95 5.73
CA VAL A 85 -2.48 6.15 6.44
C VAL A 85 -2.80 7.44 5.65
N TYR A 86 -2.77 7.41 4.31
CA TYR A 86 -2.95 8.59 3.46
C TYR A 86 -4.31 8.69 2.79
N HIS A 87 -4.89 7.56 2.42
CA HIS A 87 -6.03 7.53 1.50
C HIS A 87 -7.15 6.65 2.00
N VAL A 88 -8.37 7.01 1.59
CA VAL A 88 -9.51 6.10 1.52
C VAL A 88 -9.85 5.91 0.04
N THR A 89 -9.95 4.66 -0.39
CA THR A 89 -10.26 4.28 -1.78
C THR A 89 -11.51 3.42 -1.80
N TYR A 90 -12.42 3.73 -2.72
CA TYR A 90 -13.62 2.96 -3.02
C TYR A 90 -13.46 2.36 -4.40
N GLU A 91 -13.69 1.07 -4.53
CA GLU A 91 -13.49 0.33 -5.78
C GLU A 91 -14.70 -0.52 -6.13
N ALA A 92 -14.90 -0.72 -7.42
CA ALA A 92 -15.90 -1.63 -7.94
C ALA A 92 -15.45 -2.23 -9.27
N GLU A 93 -15.79 -3.50 -9.48
CA GLU A 93 -15.66 -4.21 -10.75
C GLU A 93 -17.03 -4.75 -11.17
N CYS A 94 -17.39 -4.60 -12.42
CA CYS A 94 -18.64 -5.14 -12.95
C CYS A 94 -18.52 -5.57 -14.42
N ALA A 95 -19.46 -6.43 -14.83
CA ALA A 95 -19.65 -6.72 -16.24
C ALA A 95 -19.97 -5.43 -17.02
N ASP A 96 -19.50 -5.33 -18.25
CA ASP A 96 -19.59 -4.10 -19.05
C ASP A 96 -21.02 -3.63 -19.33
N PHE A 97 -22.01 -4.53 -19.35
CA PHE A 97 -23.42 -4.18 -19.48
C PHE A 97 -24.04 -3.53 -18.25
N GLU A 98 -23.37 -3.61 -17.07
CA GLU A 98 -23.81 -3.02 -15.79
C GLU A 98 -23.13 -1.67 -15.49
N TRP A 99 -22.28 -1.20 -16.35
CA TRP A 99 -21.35 -0.10 -16.09
C TRP A 99 -22.00 1.18 -15.56
N ASP A 100 -23.12 1.61 -16.10
CA ASP A 100 -23.75 2.87 -15.69
C ASP A 100 -24.58 2.72 -14.41
N ARG A 101 -25.16 1.55 -14.16
CA ARG A 101 -25.86 1.21 -12.93
C ARG A 101 -24.87 1.16 -11.75
N ILE A 102 -23.76 0.46 -11.89
CA ILE A 102 -22.74 0.34 -10.85
C ILE A 102 -22.07 1.68 -10.59
N LEU A 103 -21.69 2.42 -11.63
CA LEU A 103 -21.16 3.78 -11.47
C LEU A 103 -22.15 4.68 -10.69
N LYS A 104 -23.45 4.63 -11.01
CA LYS A 104 -24.48 5.40 -10.30
C LYS A 104 -24.57 5.01 -8.82
N LEU A 105 -24.51 3.72 -8.49
CA LEU A 105 -24.51 3.23 -7.11
C LEU A 105 -23.29 3.72 -6.33
N MET A 106 -22.08 3.59 -6.92
CA MET A 106 -20.83 4.08 -6.32
C MET A 106 -20.88 5.59 -6.04
N LEU A 107 -21.25 6.37 -7.04
CA LEU A 107 -21.37 7.83 -6.90
C LEU A 107 -22.41 8.23 -5.87
N GLY A 108 -23.52 7.48 -5.76
CA GLY A 108 -24.54 7.66 -4.74
C GLY A 108 -24.03 7.40 -3.33
N ALA A 109 -23.32 6.30 -3.14
CA ALA A 109 -22.67 5.95 -1.86
C ALA A 109 -21.67 7.01 -1.42
N ILE A 110 -20.74 7.38 -2.33
CA ILE A 110 -19.66 8.34 -2.03
C ILE A 110 -20.18 9.75 -1.76
N SER A 111 -21.26 10.19 -2.45
CA SER A 111 -21.73 11.57 -2.35
C SER A 111 -22.85 11.80 -1.36
N GLN A 112 -23.59 10.78 -0.95
CA GLN A 112 -24.80 10.92 -0.17
C GLN A 112 -24.94 9.87 0.96
N PRO A 113 -23.89 9.58 1.73
CA PRO A 113 -23.97 8.65 2.86
C PRO A 113 -24.92 9.21 3.93
N LEU A 114 -25.65 8.34 4.61
CA LEU A 114 -26.59 8.76 5.66
C LEU A 114 -25.98 8.73 7.06
N PHE A 115 -24.90 8.01 7.27
CA PHE A 115 -24.27 7.85 8.59
C PHE A 115 -25.26 7.53 9.70
N LEU A 116 -26.08 6.47 9.50
CA LEU A 116 -27.11 6.11 10.45
C LEU A 116 -26.48 5.58 11.75
N ARG A 117 -27.06 6.00 12.89
CA ARG A 117 -26.55 5.63 14.22
C ARG A 117 -26.52 4.12 14.45
N GLU A 118 -27.50 3.41 13.90
CA GLU A 118 -27.61 1.96 14.06
C GLU A 118 -26.58 1.21 13.22
N GLU A 119 -26.31 1.67 11.98
CA GLU A 119 -25.21 1.16 11.18
C GLU A 119 -23.86 1.45 11.83
N PHE A 120 -23.63 2.67 12.34
CA PHE A 120 -22.41 2.99 13.07
C PHE A 120 -22.16 2.03 14.23
N LYS A 121 -23.20 1.67 14.99
CA LYS A 121 -23.07 0.72 16.10
C LYS A 121 -22.66 -0.68 15.60
N ALA A 122 -23.22 -1.13 14.50
CA ALA A 122 -22.90 -2.42 13.89
C ALA A 122 -21.47 -2.41 13.33
N GLU A 123 -21.11 -1.39 12.52
CA GLU A 123 -19.79 -1.26 11.91
C GLU A 123 -18.68 -1.05 12.95
N PHE A 124 -18.98 -0.37 14.05
CA PHE A 124 -18.06 -0.29 15.19
C PHE A 124 -17.73 -1.68 15.75
N GLY A 125 -18.70 -2.59 15.80
CA GLY A 125 -18.50 -3.99 16.16
C GLY A 125 -17.62 -4.73 15.13
N ASN A 126 -17.94 -4.60 13.86
CA ASN A 126 -17.23 -5.25 12.76
C ASN A 126 -15.75 -4.82 12.70
N VAL A 127 -15.46 -3.52 12.74
CA VAL A 127 -14.09 -2.99 12.79
C VAL A 127 -13.33 -3.46 14.03
N LYS A 128 -14.01 -3.51 15.19
CA LYS A 128 -13.41 -4.03 16.41
C LYS A 128 -13.04 -5.51 16.28
N ASP A 129 -13.89 -6.31 15.66
CA ASP A 129 -13.63 -7.74 15.45
C ASP A 129 -12.50 -7.95 14.43
N GLU A 130 -12.47 -7.17 13.36
CA GLU A 130 -11.37 -7.18 12.38
C GLU A 130 -10.03 -6.84 13.04
N ARG A 131 -9.96 -5.74 13.80
CA ARG A 131 -8.73 -5.36 14.53
C ARG A 131 -8.34 -6.42 15.54
N THR A 132 -9.31 -7.02 16.25
CA THR A 132 -9.07 -8.10 17.21
C THR A 132 -8.48 -9.34 16.53
N ALA A 133 -8.98 -9.72 15.36
CA ALA A 133 -8.44 -10.83 14.58
C ALA A 133 -6.97 -10.57 14.16
N ARG A 134 -6.62 -9.32 13.86
CA ARG A 134 -5.27 -8.92 13.45
C ARG A 134 -4.27 -8.77 14.59
N VAL A 135 -4.71 -8.62 15.86
CA VAL A 135 -3.81 -8.45 17.04
C VAL A 135 -2.76 -9.56 17.15
N ASN A 136 -3.08 -10.77 16.65
CA ASN A 136 -2.18 -11.91 16.66
C ASN A 136 -1.26 -11.97 15.42
N ASN A 137 -1.38 -11.03 14.48
CA ASN A 137 -0.41 -10.91 13.39
C ASN A 137 0.88 -10.27 13.91
N HIS A 138 1.80 -11.11 14.36
CA HIS A 138 3.04 -10.67 14.99
C HIS A 138 3.92 -9.85 14.06
N PHE A 139 3.92 -10.16 12.77
CA PHE A 139 4.70 -9.43 11.79
C PHE A 139 4.17 -8.01 11.58
N TYR A 140 2.87 -7.86 11.40
CA TYR A 140 2.22 -6.56 11.30
C TYR A 140 2.43 -5.70 12.56
N HIS A 141 2.25 -6.31 13.74
CA HIS A 141 2.48 -5.63 15.01
C HIS A 141 3.92 -5.13 15.15
N LEU A 142 4.89 -5.97 14.76
CA LEU A 142 6.32 -5.60 14.81
C LEU A 142 6.62 -4.47 13.83
N GLY A 143 6.15 -4.55 12.59
CA GLY A 143 6.33 -3.50 11.58
C GLY A 143 5.77 -2.16 12.04
N ALA A 144 4.53 -2.13 12.55
CA ALA A 144 3.91 -0.91 13.07
C ALA A 144 4.72 -0.33 14.24
N THR A 145 5.15 -1.16 15.21
CA THR A 145 5.95 -0.70 16.35
C THR A 145 7.32 -0.16 15.91
N THR A 146 7.96 -0.80 14.93
CA THR A 146 9.27 -0.37 14.41
C THR A 146 9.15 0.94 13.64
N ARG A 147 8.14 1.08 12.78
CA ARG A 147 7.90 2.32 12.03
C ARG A 147 7.55 3.49 12.96
N GLU A 148 6.79 3.25 14.02
CA GLU A 148 6.52 4.23 15.06
C GLU A 148 7.81 4.70 15.77
N ALA A 149 8.76 3.79 16.03
CA ALA A 149 10.06 4.15 16.61
C ALA A 149 10.91 5.05 15.69
N TYR A 150 10.74 4.96 14.36
CA TYR A 150 11.32 5.91 13.40
C TYR A 150 10.61 7.26 13.34
N GLY A 151 9.52 7.45 14.09
CA GLY A 151 8.70 8.67 14.04
C GLY A 151 7.71 8.72 12.88
N LEU A 152 7.50 7.60 12.18
CA LEU A 152 6.54 7.48 11.08
C LEU A 152 5.12 7.32 11.61
N LEU A 153 4.15 7.67 10.76
CA LEU A 153 2.73 7.47 11.07
C LEU A 153 2.39 5.97 11.06
N ALA A 154 2.25 5.42 12.25
CA ALA A 154 1.86 4.04 12.45
C ALA A 154 1.13 3.87 13.80
N MET A 155 0.31 2.85 13.90
CA MET A 155 -0.35 2.44 15.14
C MET A 155 -0.56 0.92 15.14
N THR A 156 -0.28 0.28 16.28
CA THR A 156 -0.56 -1.16 16.43
C THR A 156 -2.06 -1.39 16.59
N ASP A 157 -2.58 -2.54 16.10
CA ASP A 157 -4.00 -2.89 16.26
C ASP A 157 -4.42 -2.91 17.74
N LYS A 158 -3.52 -3.29 18.66
CA LYS A 158 -3.78 -3.25 20.10
C LYS A 158 -4.03 -1.83 20.62
N GLU A 159 -3.26 -0.88 20.15
CA GLU A 159 -3.43 0.53 20.53
C GLU A 159 -4.67 1.13 19.85
N SER A 160 -4.85 0.84 18.57
CA SER A 160 -6.03 1.24 17.82
C SER A 160 -7.33 0.80 18.52
N LEU A 161 -7.45 -0.47 18.92
CA LEU A 161 -8.57 -0.98 19.71
C LEU A 161 -8.78 -0.20 21.02
N LYS A 162 -7.71 0.19 21.69
CA LYS A 162 -7.80 1.01 22.90
C LYS A 162 -8.31 2.42 22.60
N GLN A 163 -7.89 3.02 21.50
CA GLN A 163 -8.29 4.37 21.10
C GLN A 163 -9.70 4.42 20.48
N MET A 164 -10.13 3.35 19.83
CA MET A 164 -11.38 3.26 19.08
C MET A 164 -12.60 3.74 19.89
N ARG A 165 -12.61 3.48 21.21
CA ARG A 165 -13.68 3.95 22.13
C ARG A 165 -13.89 5.48 22.14
N ASN A 166 -12.92 6.25 21.67
CA ASN A 166 -12.99 7.71 21.63
C ASN A 166 -13.70 8.20 20.35
N VAL A 167 -13.85 7.35 19.32
CA VAL A 167 -14.50 7.72 18.06
C VAL A 167 -16.02 7.79 18.22
N ARG A 168 -16.63 8.80 17.64
CA ARG A 168 -18.06 9.04 17.65
C ARG A 168 -18.56 9.25 16.22
N LEU A 169 -19.83 9.02 15.98
CA LEU A 169 -20.46 9.24 14.67
C LEU A 169 -20.23 10.66 14.12
N GLY A 170 -20.23 11.65 14.99
CA GLY A 170 -19.92 13.03 14.62
C GLY A 170 -18.51 13.23 14.08
N ASP A 171 -17.53 12.42 14.54
CA ASP A 171 -16.15 12.48 14.04
C ASP A 171 -16.11 11.99 12.57
N LEU A 172 -16.85 10.92 12.25
CA LEU A 172 -16.96 10.40 10.89
C LEU A 172 -17.57 11.43 9.94
N THR A 173 -18.69 12.03 10.38
CA THR A 173 -19.37 13.07 9.58
C THR A 173 -18.46 14.28 9.34
N ALA A 174 -17.77 14.74 10.39
CA ALA A 174 -16.82 15.87 10.26
C ALA A 174 -15.64 15.51 9.34
N HIS A 175 -15.11 14.29 9.45
CA HIS A 175 -14.03 13.80 8.59
C HIS A 175 -14.47 13.73 7.12
N TYR A 176 -15.66 13.17 6.86
CA TYR A 176 -16.26 13.13 5.53
C TYR A 176 -16.40 14.55 4.93
N GLN A 177 -16.99 15.48 5.69
CA GLN A 177 -17.19 16.87 5.23
C GLN A 177 -15.89 17.56 4.86
N ARG A 178 -14.80 17.25 5.56
CA ARG A 178 -13.48 17.83 5.30
C ARG A 178 -12.75 17.17 4.13
N THR A 179 -12.91 15.87 3.93
CA THR A 179 -12.05 15.07 3.04
C THR A 179 -12.71 14.69 1.71
N HIS A 180 -14.04 14.49 1.68
CA HIS A 180 -14.75 14.05 0.48
C HIS A 180 -15.22 15.23 -0.37
N ILE A 181 -14.29 16.10 -0.71
CA ILE A 181 -14.52 17.25 -1.59
C ILE A 181 -14.06 16.96 -3.01
N ALA A 182 -14.69 17.55 -4.01
CA ALA A 182 -14.39 17.24 -5.41
C ALA A 182 -12.91 17.46 -5.80
N ARG A 183 -12.29 18.54 -5.33
CA ARG A 183 -10.85 18.82 -5.59
C ARG A 183 -9.90 17.80 -4.96
N ASN A 184 -10.33 17.10 -3.90
CA ASN A 184 -9.57 16.02 -3.27
C ASN A 184 -9.76 14.66 -3.94
N LEU A 185 -10.78 14.53 -4.81
CA LEU A 185 -11.07 13.30 -5.52
C LEU A 185 -10.07 13.07 -6.65
N ARG A 186 -9.48 11.87 -6.65
CA ARG A 186 -8.88 11.25 -7.84
C ARG A 186 -9.66 10.01 -8.19
N PHE A 187 -9.92 9.79 -9.48
CA PHE A 187 -10.64 8.60 -9.92
C PHE A 187 -9.94 7.94 -11.10
N ILE A 188 -10.13 6.65 -11.24
CA ILE A 188 -9.75 5.90 -12.45
C ILE A 188 -10.95 5.07 -12.88
N VAL A 189 -11.24 5.10 -14.16
CA VAL A 189 -12.23 4.22 -14.80
C VAL A 189 -11.53 3.49 -15.91
N ALA A 190 -11.53 2.16 -15.86
CA ALA A 190 -10.86 1.31 -16.85
C ALA A 190 -11.83 0.29 -17.45
N GLY A 191 -11.73 0.04 -18.76
CA GLY A 191 -12.58 -0.90 -19.49
C GLY A 191 -12.78 -0.49 -20.94
N ASP A 192 -13.73 -1.08 -21.65
CA ASP A 192 -14.12 -0.58 -23.00
C ASP A 192 -14.96 0.69 -22.84
N LEU A 193 -14.30 1.83 -22.99
CA LEU A 193 -14.89 3.14 -22.78
C LEU A 193 -15.40 3.79 -24.07
N LYS A 194 -15.36 3.07 -25.20
CA LYS A 194 -15.84 3.58 -26.50
C LYS A 194 -17.32 4.00 -26.42
N GLY A 195 -17.59 5.27 -26.72
CA GLY A 195 -18.95 5.87 -26.66
C GLY A 195 -19.45 6.16 -25.25
N ARG A 196 -18.74 5.78 -24.18
CA ARG A 196 -19.16 5.93 -22.77
C ARG A 196 -18.50 7.11 -22.06
N ARG A 197 -17.34 7.58 -22.53
CA ARG A 197 -16.50 8.60 -21.87
C ARG A 197 -17.25 9.87 -21.50
N ALA A 198 -18.05 10.42 -22.39
CA ALA A 198 -18.82 11.66 -22.13
C ALA A 198 -19.85 11.46 -21.00
N LYS A 199 -20.56 10.32 -20.99
CA LYS A 199 -21.55 10.00 -19.96
C LYS A 199 -20.86 9.76 -18.60
N ILE A 200 -19.73 9.02 -18.57
CA ILE A 200 -18.94 8.81 -17.35
C ILE A 200 -18.49 10.14 -16.75
N LYS A 201 -17.87 11.01 -17.55
CA LYS A 201 -17.46 12.35 -17.12
C LYS A 201 -18.63 13.14 -16.53
N ASN A 202 -19.73 13.24 -17.25
CA ASN A 202 -20.93 13.96 -16.82
C ASN A 202 -21.53 13.39 -15.53
N MET A 203 -21.52 12.08 -15.33
CA MET A 203 -22.00 11.44 -14.07
C MET A 203 -21.12 11.83 -12.90
N ILE A 204 -19.77 11.76 -13.03
CA ILE A 204 -18.83 12.11 -11.96
C ILE A 204 -18.85 13.63 -11.69
N GLU A 205 -18.97 14.45 -12.72
CA GLU A 205 -19.03 15.90 -12.58
C GLU A 205 -20.25 16.39 -11.79
N LYS A 206 -21.38 15.69 -11.94
CA LYS A 206 -22.66 16.05 -11.29
C LYS A 206 -22.81 15.56 -9.85
N ILE A 207 -21.84 14.79 -9.31
CA ILE A 207 -21.95 14.38 -7.90
C ILE A 207 -21.90 15.58 -6.96
N ARG A 208 -22.69 15.52 -5.91
CA ARG A 208 -22.74 16.58 -4.90
C ARG A 208 -21.89 16.19 -3.69
N LEU A 209 -20.61 16.53 -3.75
CA LEU A 209 -19.70 16.39 -2.62
C LEU A 209 -19.69 17.64 -1.73
N PRO A 210 -19.21 17.55 -0.48
CA PRO A 210 -18.96 18.71 0.37
C PRO A 210 -18.11 19.77 -0.32
N GLN A 211 -18.27 21.03 0.10
CA GLN A 211 -17.52 22.15 -0.46
C GLN A 211 -16.08 22.17 0.06
N GLY A 212 -15.14 22.52 -0.80
CA GLY A 212 -13.73 22.70 -0.46
C GLY A 212 -12.95 23.24 -1.64
N SER A 213 -11.90 24.03 -1.35
CA SER A 213 -11.19 24.83 -2.35
C SER A 213 -9.98 24.14 -2.97
N GLU A 214 -9.38 23.15 -2.29
CA GLU A 214 -8.11 22.56 -2.72
C GLU A 214 -7.97 21.08 -2.31
N ARG A 215 -7.04 20.39 -2.96
CA ARG A 215 -6.65 19.04 -2.58
C ARG A 215 -5.87 19.08 -1.26
N LEU A 216 -6.20 18.17 -0.34
CA LEU A 216 -5.48 18.05 0.93
C LEU A 216 -4.02 17.64 0.70
N SER A 217 -3.11 18.27 1.42
CA SER A 217 -1.68 17.95 1.34
C SER A 217 -1.36 16.65 2.09
N LEU A 218 -0.42 15.87 1.56
CA LEU A 218 0.16 14.75 2.32
C LEU A 218 1.09 15.29 3.42
N PRO A 219 1.19 14.60 4.57
CA PRO A 219 2.07 15.04 5.65
C PRO A 219 3.54 14.90 5.24
N PRO A 220 4.43 15.71 5.80
CA PRO A 220 5.85 15.40 5.78
C PRO A 220 6.10 14.17 6.67
N GLU A 221 6.78 13.16 6.14
CA GLU A 221 7.25 12.00 6.90
C GLU A 221 8.75 11.83 6.70
N VAL A 222 9.50 12.27 7.70
CA VAL A 222 10.97 12.18 7.70
C VAL A 222 11.36 11.19 8.79
N PRO A 223 11.78 9.97 8.44
CA PRO A 223 12.21 8.98 9.42
C PRO A 223 13.47 9.46 10.15
N ALA A 224 13.49 9.24 11.47
CA ALA A 224 14.65 9.50 12.31
C ALA A 224 15.39 8.20 12.61
N ALA A 225 16.71 8.29 12.83
CA ALA A 225 17.50 7.13 13.27
C ALA A 225 17.00 6.63 14.64
N ILE A 226 16.89 5.32 14.80
CA ILE A 226 16.62 4.70 16.11
C ILE A 226 17.94 4.42 16.84
N ALA A 227 18.01 4.80 18.13
CA ALA A 227 19.22 4.63 18.93
C ALA A 227 19.47 3.17 19.33
N GLN A 228 18.44 2.36 19.38
CA GLN A 228 18.48 0.96 19.84
C GLN A 228 17.53 0.11 18.99
N PRO A 229 17.84 -1.19 18.80
CA PRO A 229 16.91 -2.12 18.16
C PRO A 229 15.55 -2.15 18.87
N VAL A 230 14.47 -2.23 18.13
CA VAL A 230 13.12 -2.34 18.70
C VAL A 230 12.89 -3.79 19.14
N PHE A 231 12.51 -4.01 20.39
CA PHE A 231 12.16 -5.34 20.86
C PHE A 231 10.74 -5.43 21.43
N VAL A 232 9.93 -6.29 20.83
CA VAL A 232 8.56 -6.59 21.27
C VAL A 232 8.55 -7.94 21.97
N TYR A 233 8.44 -7.93 23.31
CA TYR A 233 8.41 -9.16 24.10
C TYR A 233 7.04 -9.86 24.00
N ARG A 234 7.07 -11.12 23.58
CA ARG A 234 5.92 -12.02 23.53
C ARG A 234 6.30 -13.40 24.06
N PRO A 235 6.08 -13.69 25.36
CA PRO A 235 6.58 -14.92 26.01
C PRO A 235 6.02 -16.21 25.42
N SER A 236 4.82 -16.19 24.85
CA SER A 236 4.18 -17.35 24.20
C SER A 236 4.73 -17.63 22.79
N VAL A 237 5.44 -16.69 22.18
CA VAL A 237 5.97 -16.83 20.82
C VAL A 237 7.34 -17.51 20.87
N LYS A 238 7.38 -18.73 20.31
CA LYS A 238 8.61 -19.56 20.28
C LYS A 238 9.58 -19.15 19.18
N ASN A 239 9.07 -18.67 18.06
CA ASN A 239 9.85 -18.19 16.92
C ASN A 239 10.25 -16.72 17.14
N LEU A 240 11.23 -16.30 16.35
CA LEU A 240 11.63 -14.90 16.23
C LEU A 240 11.01 -14.33 14.95
N TYR A 241 10.36 -13.18 15.06
CA TYR A 241 9.98 -12.35 13.93
C TYR A 241 10.94 -11.17 13.87
N PHE A 242 11.37 -10.81 12.68
CA PHE A 242 12.18 -9.60 12.48
C PHE A 242 11.60 -8.70 11.40
N TYR A 243 11.89 -7.42 11.52
CA TYR A 243 11.60 -6.37 10.56
C TYR A 243 12.82 -5.47 10.48
N LEU A 244 13.56 -5.56 9.38
CA LEU A 244 14.75 -4.77 9.11
C LEU A 244 14.38 -3.76 8.04
N GLU A 245 14.60 -2.47 8.28
CA GLU A 245 14.25 -1.41 7.34
C GLU A 245 15.36 -0.38 7.24
N THR A 246 15.59 0.12 6.03
CA THR A 246 16.51 1.23 5.75
C THR A 246 15.78 2.33 5.00
N PHE A 247 16.25 3.58 5.17
CA PHE A 247 15.60 4.75 4.61
C PHE A 247 16.58 5.65 3.87
N ALA A 248 16.13 6.21 2.74
CA ALA A 248 16.70 7.38 2.11
C ALA A 248 15.79 8.59 2.38
N LEU A 249 16.37 9.72 2.84
CA LEU A 249 15.66 11.00 3.03
C LEU A 249 15.46 11.72 1.71
N LYS A 250 15.01 10.99 0.73
CA LYS A 250 14.59 11.46 -0.58
C LYS A 250 13.62 10.47 -1.21
N ARG A 251 12.74 10.98 -2.00
CA ARG A 251 11.94 10.16 -2.88
C ARG A 251 12.73 9.83 -4.14
N PHE A 252 12.89 8.57 -4.44
CA PHE A 252 13.53 8.13 -5.68
C PHE A 252 12.62 8.34 -6.89
N ASP A 253 13.23 8.66 -8.03
CA ASP A 253 12.57 8.68 -9.33
C ASP A 253 12.25 7.26 -9.82
N ASP A 254 11.44 7.16 -10.88
CA ASP A 254 11.03 5.87 -11.42
C ASP A 254 12.21 4.99 -11.88
N PRO A 255 13.25 5.52 -12.56
CA PRO A 255 14.41 4.71 -12.94
C PRO A 255 15.19 4.14 -11.73
N ALA A 256 15.29 4.90 -10.63
CA ALA A 256 15.94 4.42 -9.42
C ALA A 256 15.08 3.36 -8.71
N MET A 257 13.75 3.58 -8.66
CA MET A 257 12.82 2.59 -8.11
C MET A 257 12.79 1.31 -8.93
N ASP A 258 12.80 1.39 -10.26
CA ASP A 258 12.89 0.21 -11.15
C ASP A 258 14.18 -0.59 -10.89
N ALA A 259 15.32 0.09 -10.68
CA ALA A 259 16.58 -0.57 -10.35
C ALA A 259 16.54 -1.23 -8.96
N LEU A 260 15.98 -0.57 -7.96
CA LEU A 260 15.79 -1.13 -6.62
C LEU A 260 14.83 -2.33 -6.61
N GLU A 261 13.72 -2.27 -7.37
CA GLU A 261 12.79 -3.41 -7.50
C GLU A 261 13.44 -4.60 -8.20
N LEU A 262 14.34 -4.34 -9.17
CA LEU A 262 15.13 -5.40 -9.79
C LEU A 262 16.06 -6.06 -8.78
N VAL A 263 16.77 -5.28 -7.97
CA VAL A 263 17.63 -5.83 -6.91
C VAL A 263 16.79 -6.58 -5.86
N ASN A 264 15.68 -6.03 -5.44
CA ASN A 264 14.77 -6.70 -4.51
C ASN A 264 14.34 -8.06 -5.07
N THR A 265 14.02 -8.13 -6.36
CA THR A 265 13.71 -9.38 -7.06
C THR A 265 14.88 -10.37 -7.04
N MET A 266 16.06 -9.92 -7.38
CA MET A 266 17.30 -10.73 -7.38
C MET A 266 17.61 -11.30 -5.99
N LEU A 267 17.29 -10.55 -4.94
CA LEU A 267 17.62 -10.95 -3.57
C LEU A 267 16.56 -11.84 -2.93
N THR A 268 15.27 -11.64 -3.22
CA THR A 268 14.21 -12.18 -2.35
C THR A 268 12.99 -12.81 -3.06
N ALA A 269 12.79 -12.58 -4.38
CA ALA A 269 11.49 -12.88 -4.99
C ALA A 269 11.28 -14.36 -5.36
N THR A 270 12.34 -15.13 -5.51
CA THR A 270 12.29 -16.52 -6.02
C THR A 270 13.11 -17.48 -5.16
N LEU A 271 12.91 -18.78 -5.39
CA LEU A 271 13.74 -19.82 -4.77
C LEU A 271 15.18 -19.85 -5.30
N TYR A 272 15.48 -19.11 -6.35
CA TYR A 272 16.83 -18.93 -6.90
C TYR A 272 17.46 -17.61 -6.47
N SER A 273 16.72 -16.77 -5.74
CA SER A 273 17.24 -15.48 -5.30
C SER A 273 18.28 -15.63 -4.19
N ARG A 274 19.23 -14.69 -4.17
CA ARG A 274 20.49 -14.79 -3.42
C ARG A 274 20.28 -14.90 -1.91
N ILE A 275 19.25 -14.24 -1.34
CA ILE A 275 18.92 -14.33 0.09
C ILE A 275 17.90 -15.46 0.33
N LEU A 276 16.70 -15.40 -0.28
CA LEU A 276 15.65 -16.38 0.00
C LEU A 276 16.04 -17.79 -0.44
N GLY A 277 16.61 -17.95 -1.63
CA GLY A 277 17.04 -19.24 -2.14
C GLY A 277 18.07 -19.90 -1.22
N THR A 278 19.17 -19.19 -0.95
CA THR A 278 20.22 -19.67 -0.03
C THR A 278 19.68 -20.00 1.36
N ALA A 279 18.81 -19.14 1.90
CA ALA A 279 18.23 -19.38 3.22
C ALA A 279 17.32 -20.61 3.24
N ARG A 280 16.56 -20.86 2.18
CA ARG A 280 15.72 -22.06 2.05
C ARG A 280 16.53 -23.34 1.86
N GLU A 281 17.53 -23.35 1.00
CA GLU A 281 18.42 -24.50 0.81
C GLU A 281 19.09 -24.91 2.11
N ARG A 282 19.46 -23.93 2.96
CA ARG A 282 20.06 -24.17 4.28
C ARG A 282 19.01 -24.46 5.38
N GLY A 283 17.73 -24.52 5.05
CA GLY A 283 16.64 -24.78 6.01
C GLY A 283 16.49 -23.69 7.10
N LEU A 284 16.88 -22.45 6.81
CA LEU A 284 16.85 -21.37 7.79
C LEU A 284 15.46 -20.73 7.90
N VAL A 285 14.78 -20.53 6.76
CA VAL A 285 13.42 -19.94 6.70
C VAL A 285 12.54 -20.69 5.71
N TYR A 286 11.24 -20.60 5.90
CA TYR A 286 10.26 -21.04 4.92
C TYR A 286 9.97 -19.95 3.87
N SER A 287 9.81 -18.70 4.33
CA SER A 287 9.55 -17.53 3.49
C SER A 287 10.23 -16.30 4.06
N LEU A 288 10.51 -15.34 3.20
CA LEU A 288 11.01 -14.02 3.53
C LEU A 288 10.24 -13.02 2.66
N SER A 289 9.81 -11.93 3.25
CA SER A 289 9.14 -10.84 2.56
C SER A 289 10.05 -9.62 2.52
N SER A 290 9.99 -8.87 1.43
CA SER A 290 10.66 -7.57 1.30
C SER A 290 9.82 -6.67 0.40
N SER A 291 9.89 -5.37 0.60
CA SER A 291 9.25 -4.38 -0.26
C SER A 291 9.99 -3.04 -0.21
N LEU A 292 9.75 -2.26 -1.23
CA LEU A 292 10.16 -0.87 -1.34
C LEU A 292 8.93 0.00 -1.16
N ASP A 293 8.99 0.96 -0.27
CA ASP A 293 7.92 1.91 0.00
C ASP A 293 8.41 3.33 -0.24
N VAL A 294 7.49 4.22 -0.60
CA VAL A 294 7.76 5.65 -0.74
C VAL A 294 6.75 6.46 0.05
N THR A 295 7.24 7.50 0.70
CA THR A 295 6.41 8.56 1.27
C THR A 295 6.56 9.82 0.43
N ARG A 296 6.04 10.95 0.91
CA ARG A 296 6.24 12.24 0.25
C ARG A 296 7.72 12.63 0.16
N ASP A 297 8.50 12.39 1.22
CA ASP A 297 9.84 12.96 1.39
C ASP A 297 10.92 11.90 1.58
N SER A 298 10.55 10.62 1.63
CA SER A 298 11.49 9.51 1.84
C SER A 298 11.15 8.28 0.98
N SER A 299 12.10 7.39 0.91
CA SER A 299 11.93 6.04 0.37
C SER A 299 12.48 5.04 1.38
N SER A 300 11.89 3.84 1.46
CA SER A 300 12.39 2.79 2.33
C SER A 300 12.47 1.44 1.63
N TRP A 301 13.28 0.57 2.19
CA TRP A 301 13.42 -0.82 1.80
C TRP A 301 13.44 -1.69 3.05
N TRP A 302 12.47 -2.59 3.15
CA TRP A 302 12.37 -3.45 4.31
C TRP A 302 12.44 -4.93 3.96
N PHE A 303 12.91 -5.72 4.93
CA PHE A 303 13.01 -7.18 4.89
C PHE A 303 12.41 -7.74 6.18
N GLY A 304 11.68 -8.86 6.08
CA GLY A 304 11.13 -9.48 7.27
C GLY A 304 10.79 -10.95 7.08
N ALA A 305 10.89 -11.69 8.17
CA ALA A 305 10.53 -13.11 8.20
C ALA A 305 10.21 -13.58 9.63
N GLN A 306 9.61 -14.75 9.68
CA GLN A 306 9.57 -15.59 10.87
C GLN A 306 10.68 -16.62 10.78
N VAL A 307 11.49 -16.76 11.82
CA VAL A 307 12.64 -17.66 11.86
C VAL A 307 12.76 -18.36 13.23
N ILE A 308 13.26 -19.58 13.23
CA ILE A 308 13.62 -20.24 14.49
C ILE A 308 14.80 -19.48 15.11
N PRO A 309 14.79 -19.13 16.43
CA PRO A 309 15.83 -18.27 17.02
C PRO A 309 17.27 -18.70 16.72
N LYS A 310 17.56 -20.02 16.77
CA LYS A 310 18.91 -20.54 16.49
C LYS A 310 19.40 -20.29 15.06
N ASN A 311 18.48 -20.09 14.10
CA ASN A 311 18.78 -19.86 12.69
C ASN A 311 18.94 -18.35 12.34
N ALA A 312 18.50 -17.47 13.24
CA ALA A 312 18.47 -16.03 12.96
C ALA A 312 19.86 -15.44 12.68
N PRO A 313 20.93 -15.74 13.42
CA PRO A 313 22.27 -15.21 13.12
C PRO A 313 22.71 -15.54 11.68
N ALA A 314 22.61 -16.79 11.27
CA ALA A 314 23.02 -17.23 9.93
C ALA A 314 22.17 -16.57 8.81
N LEU A 315 20.86 -16.32 9.06
CA LEU A 315 20.02 -15.60 8.13
C LEU A 315 20.43 -14.12 8.02
N PHE A 316 20.71 -13.47 9.13
CA PHE A 316 21.15 -12.07 9.16
C PHE A 316 22.51 -11.87 8.50
N GLU A 317 23.44 -12.81 8.68
CA GLU A 317 24.72 -12.82 7.96
C GLU A 317 24.52 -12.91 6.44
N ILE A 318 23.56 -13.75 5.97
CA ILE A 318 23.23 -13.84 4.55
C ILE A 318 22.68 -12.51 4.06
N ILE A 319 21.71 -11.92 4.75
CA ILE A 319 21.08 -10.64 4.37
C ILE A 319 22.15 -9.55 4.27
N THR A 320 22.96 -9.38 5.33
CA THR A 320 24.00 -8.34 5.40
C THR A 320 25.01 -8.52 4.30
N ARG A 321 25.53 -9.74 4.12
CA ARG A 321 26.53 -10.05 3.09
C ARG A 321 26.00 -9.76 1.68
N GLU A 322 24.80 -10.21 1.35
CA GLU A 322 24.27 -10.04 0.00
C GLU A 322 23.94 -8.58 -0.33
N LEU A 323 23.45 -7.80 0.65
CA LEU A 323 23.28 -6.36 0.49
C LEU A 323 24.62 -5.63 0.28
N GLN A 324 25.66 -5.98 1.07
CA GLN A 324 27.01 -5.42 0.89
C GLN A 324 27.62 -5.79 -0.46
N ARG A 325 27.44 -7.04 -0.93
CA ARG A 325 27.92 -7.48 -2.25
C ARG A 325 27.31 -6.64 -3.37
N VAL A 326 26.00 -6.39 -3.32
CA VAL A 326 25.35 -5.54 -4.33
C VAL A 326 25.86 -4.11 -4.27
N ARG A 327 26.04 -3.54 -3.08
CA ARG A 327 26.66 -2.21 -2.90
C ARG A 327 28.07 -2.13 -3.51
N GLN A 328 28.84 -3.17 -3.40
CA GLN A 328 30.18 -3.29 -3.99
C GLN A 328 30.17 -3.59 -5.50
N GLY A 329 28.98 -3.68 -6.11
CA GLY A 329 28.84 -3.97 -7.52
C GLY A 329 29.00 -5.45 -7.87
N ASP A 330 28.91 -6.35 -6.91
CA ASP A 330 28.91 -7.79 -7.18
C ASP A 330 27.53 -8.24 -7.69
N VAL A 331 27.28 -7.90 -8.94
CA VAL A 331 26.09 -8.27 -9.71
C VAL A 331 26.58 -8.91 -11.00
N SER A 332 26.32 -10.21 -11.15
CA SER A 332 26.69 -10.92 -12.38
C SER A 332 25.76 -10.56 -13.55
N PRO A 333 26.22 -10.65 -14.80
CA PRO A 333 25.33 -10.49 -15.95
C PRO A 333 24.14 -11.46 -15.94
N GLU A 334 24.36 -12.67 -15.45
CA GLU A 334 23.34 -13.72 -15.35
C GLU A 334 22.26 -13.35 -14.33
N ASP A 335 22.65 -12.88 -13.13
CA ASP A 335 21.71 -12.43 -12.09
C ASP A 335 20.88 -11.24 -12.59
N LEU A 336 21.54 -10.28 -13.25
CA LEU A 336 20.90 -9.10 -13.81
C LEU A 336 19.85 -9.48 -14.85
N GLU A 337 20.23 -10.35 -15.80
CA GLU A 337 19.33 -10.76 -16.87
C GLU A 337 18.16 -11.62 -16.33
N ALA A 338 18.42 -12.55 -15.41
CA ALA A 338 17.37 -13.34 -14.77
C ALA A 338 16.34 -12.48 -14.05
N ALA A 339 16.79 -11.47 -13.31
CA ALA A 339 15.90 -10.53 -12.61
C ALA A 339 15.09 -9.67 -13.59
N LYS A 340 15.70 -9.20 -14.70
CA LYS A 340 14.98 -8.50 -15.78
C LYS A 340 13.87 -9.36 -16.37
N GLN A 341 14.18 -10.59 -16.75
CA GLN A 341 13.20 -11.51 -17.33
C GLN A 341 12.06 -11.80 -16.36
N TYR A 342 12.36 -11.95 -15.08
CA TYR A 342 11.34 -12.15 -14.05
C TYR A 342 10.39 -10.94 -13.93
N LEU A 343 10.93 -9.72 -13.88
CA LEU A 343 10.11 -8.50 -13.81
C LEU A 343 9.28 -8.30 -15.08
N LEU A 344 9.85 -8.57 -16.26
CA LEU A 344 9.12 -8.51 -17.53
C LEU A 344 7.95 -9.51 -17.54
N GLY A 345 8.19 -10.74 -17.08
CA GLY A 345 7.15 -11.76 -16.95
C GLY A 345 6.05 -11.35 -15.97
N ARG A 346 6.40 -10.77 -14.81
CA ARG A 346 5.44 -10.21 -13.85
C ARG A 346 4.60 -9.09 -14.48
N HIS A 347 5.24 -8.13 -15.13
CA HIS A 347 4.58 -7.02 -15.80
C HIS A 347 3.59 -7.52 -16.85
N GLN A 348 4.00 -8.46 -17.70
CA GLN A 348 3.15 -9.05 -18.72
C GLN A 348 1.93 -9.77 -18.11
N ARG A 349 2.12 -10.50 -17.02
CA ARG A 349 1.02 -11.20 -16.33
C ARG A 349 0.04 -10.21 -15.67
N SER A 350 0.54 -9.19 -14.97
CA SER A 350 -0.31 -8.20 -14.30
C SER A 350 -1.19 -7.44 -15.29
N GLY A 351 -0.70 -7.17 -16.49
CA GLY A 351 -1.44 -6.50 -17.54
C GLY A 351 -2.48 -7.36 -18.30
N GLN A 352 -2.83 -8.56 -17.82
CA GLN A 352 -3.83 -9.44 -18.48
C GLN A 352 -5.28 -9.15 -18.07
N THR A 353 -5.49 -8.33 -17.05
CA THR A 353 -6.82 -7.92 -16.56
C THR A 353 -6.97 -6.41 -16.63
N VAL A 354 -8.22 -5.93 -16.64
CA VAL A 354 -8.53 -4.50 -16.58
C VAL A 354 -8.01 -3.91 -15.28
N GLY A 355 -8.33 -4.54 -14.13
CA GLY A 355 -7.85 -4.12 -12.82
C GLY A 355 -6.32 -4.14 -12.69
N GLY A 356 -5.65 -5.16 -13.25
CA GLY A 356 -4.19 -5.21 -13.26
C GLY A 356 -3.55 -4.10 -14.12
N THR A 357 -4.21 -3.69 -15.21
CA THR A 357 -3.80 -2.54 -16.01
C THR A 357 -4.02 -1.23 -15.24
N MET A 358 -5.17 -1.07 -14.58
CA MET A 358 -5.51 0.09 -13.74
C MET A 358 -4.52 0.26 -12.58
N ALA A 359 -4.18 -0.82 -11.88
CA ALA A 359 -3.22 -0.81 -10.76
C ALA A 359 -1.82 -0.29 -11.17
N GLY A 360 -1.43 -0.44 -12.43
CA GLY A 360 -0.18 0.11 -12.97
C GLY A 360 -0.13 1.65 -12.97
N TYR A 361 -1.28 2.32 -12.84
CA TYR A 361 -1.38 3.78 -12.82
C TYR A 361 -1.77 4.32 -11.43
N SER A 362 -2.57 3.59 -10.65
CA SER A 362 -3.25 4.10 -9.46
C SER A 362 -2.28 4.64 -8.40
N GLY A 363 -1.24 3.92 -8.04
CA GLY A 363 -0.32 4.29 -6.98
C GLY A 363 0.32 5.68 -7.18
N ARG A 364 0.93 5.91 -8.35
CA ARG A 364 1.57 7.20 -8.67
C ARG A 364 0.54 8.31 -8.86
N TYR A 365 -0.58 8.01 -9.49
CA TYR A 365 -1.61 9.00 -9.75
C TYR A 365 -2.27 9.51 -8.47
N TYR A 366 -2.60 8.61 -7.54
CA TYR A 366 -3.23 9.00 -6.28
C TYR A 366 -2.28 9.73 -5.34
N PHE A 367 -1.01 9.36 -5.36
CA PHE A 367 -0.02 9.97 -4.49
C PHE A 367 0.49 11.33 -5.02
N ASP A 368 0.86 11.39 -6.31
CA ASP A 368 1.62 12.51 -6.90
C ASP A 368 0.90 13.30 -7.97
N ASP A 369 -0.26 12.87 -8.46
CA ASP A 369 -0.88 13.35 -9.69
C ASP A 369 -0.02 13.08 -10.95
N VAL A 370 0.82 12.04 -10.92
CA VAL A 370 1.70 11.66 -12.03
C VAL A 370 1.17 10.43 -12.72
N ILE A 371 0.97 10.52 -14.02
CA ILE A 371 0.62 9.38 -14.86
C ILE A 371 1.89 8.58 -15.12
N ASN A 372 1.95 7.38 -14.57
CA ASN A 372 3.06 6.47 -14.85
C ASN A 372 3.00 6.00 -16.30
N ASP A 373 4.13 6.04 -17.00
CA ASP A 373 4.20 5.49 -18.35
C ASP A 373 4.32 3.96 -18.32
N TYR A 374 3.18 3.33 -18.01
CA TYR A 374 3.07 1.88 -17.84
C TYR A 374 3.57 1.11 -19.08
N ASN A 375 3.32 1.63 -20.28
CA ASN A 375 3.72 0.98 -21.52
C ASN A 375 5.25 0.98 -21.74
N ARG A 376 5.99 1.89 -21.08
CA ARG A 376 7.45 1.99 -21.16
C ARG A 376 8.18 1.25 -20.02
N ILE A 377 7.44 0.67 -19.07
CA ILE A 377 8.07 -0.16 -18.00
C ILE A 377 8.95 -1.26 -18.59
N PRO A 378 8.56 -2.04 -19.62
CA PRO A 378 9.42 -3.05 -20.20
C PRO A 378 10.73 -2.51 -20.78
N GLU A 379 10.70 -1.32 -21.42
CA GLU A 379 11.89 -0.66 -21.94
C GLU A 379 12.80 -0.19 -20.81
N ARG A 380 12.23 0.41 -19.77
CA ARG A 380 12.99 0.84 -18.58
C ARG A 380 13.67 -0.33 -17.90
N ILE A 381 12.95 -1.45 -17.68
CA ILE A 381 13.54 -2.67 -17.08
C ILE A 381 14.73 -3.18 -17.92
N LYS A 382 14.59 -3.25 -19.24
CA LYS A 382 15.67 -3.69 -20.12
C LYS A 382 16.90 -2.77 -20.08
N ALA A 383 16.66 -1.47 -19.91
CA ALA A 383 17.71 -0.45 -19.86
C ALA A 383 18.48 -0.39 -18.52
N ILE A 384 18.05 -1.10 -17.48
CA ILE A 384 18.74 -1.10 -16.18
C ILE A 384 20.15 -1.66 -16.35
N THR A 385 21.15 -0.91 -15.89
CA THR A 385 22.55 -1.33 -15.87
C THR A 385 23.04 -1.65 -14.46
N LYS A 386 24.16 -2.33 -14.35
CA LYS A 386 24.82 -2.61 -13.07
C LYS A 386 25.16 -1.32 -12.32
N GLU A 387 25.65 -0.30 -13.01
CA GLU A 387 26.02 0.99 -12.43
C GLU A 387 24.79 1.66 -11.81
N ARG A 388 23.65 1.61 -12.52
CA ARG A 388 22.40 2.17 -11.99
C ARG A 388 21.91 1.43 -10.76
N ILE A 389 22.08 0.12 -10.70
CA ILE A 389 21.80 -0.69 -9.51
C ILE A 389 22.64 -0.20 -8.33
N VAL A 390 23.96 -0.14 -8.48
CA VAL A 390 24.87 0.27 -7.42
C VAL A 390 24.53 1.67 -6.92
N GLU A 391 24.34 2.63 -7.83
CA GLU A 391 23.95 4.00 -7.50
C GLU A 391 22.65 4.04 -6.69
N SER A 392 21.62 3.29 -7.10
CA SER A 392 20.32 3.30 -6.45
C SER A 392 20.39 2.64 -5.06
N VAL A 393 21.10 1.55 -4.92
CA VAL A 393 21.30 0.86 -3.64
C VAL A 393 22.15 1.72 -2.69
N GLU A 394 23.25 2.29 -3.13
CA GLU A 394 24.03 3.25 -2.32
C GLU A 394 23.18 4.44 -1.89
N GLY A 395 22.36 4.96 -2.81
CA GLY A 395 21.40 6.02 -2.48
C GLY A 395 20.42 5.66 -1.36
N MET A 396 19.99 4.39 -1.27
CA MET A 396 19.11 3.91 -0.23
C MET A 396 19.80 3.89 1.15
N PHE A 397 21.07 3.60 1.21
CA PHE A 397 21.86 3.56 2.45
C PHE A 397 22.58 4.88 2.79
N SER A 398 22.54 5.88 1.92
CA SER A 398 23.34 7.11 2.02
C SER A 398 23.11 7.93 3.28
N HIS A 399 21.89 7.88 3.84
CA HIS A 399 21.55 8.64 5.05
C HIS A 399 21.82 7.88 6.35
N ARG A 400 22.26 6.61 6.27
CA ARG A 400 22.56 5.75 7.42
C ARG A 400 21.41 5.63 8.42
N ILE A 401 20.18 5.75 7.94
CA ILE A 401 18.97 5.58 8.72
C ILE A 401 18.42 4.19 8.46
N GLY A 402 18.42 3.38 9.50
CA GLY A 402 17.88 2.04 9.44
C GLY A 402 18.05 1.34 10.78
N GLY A 403 17.55 0.13 10.85
CA GLY A 403 17.65 -0.68 12.07
C GLY A 403 16.76 -1.91 11.99
N VAL A 404 16.70 -2.62 13.09
CA VAL A 404 15.96 -3.87 13.19
C VAL A 404 14.95 -3.84 14.34
N GLY A 405 13.74 -4.30 14.03
CA GLY A 405 12.73 -4.70 14.99
C GLY A 405 12.74 -6.21 15.17
N ILE A 406 12.60 -6.69 16.40
CA ILE A 406 12.54 -8.11 16.75
C ILE A 406 11.35 -8.35 17.66
N LEU A 407 10.56 -9.40 17.39
CA LEU A 407 9.47 -9.85 18.25
C LEU A 407 9.68 -11.33 18.60
N GLY A 408 9.50 -11.68 19.87
CA GLY A 408 9.56 -13.05 20.34
C GLY A 408 9.69 -13.20 21.86
N GLY A 409 9.95 -14.42 22.31
CA GLY A 409 10.13 -14.77 23.72
C GLY A 409 11.57 -14.55 24.21
N SER A 410 11.90 -15.17 25.37
CA SER A 410 13.20 -14.98 26.03
C SER A 410 14.40 -15.36 25.16
N LYS A 411 14.30 -16.41 24.34
CA LYS A 411 15.38 -16.81 23.42
C LYS A 411 15.62 -15.74 22.35
N SER A 412 14.56 -15.11 21.84
CA SER A 412 14.66 -14.01 20.86
C SER A 412 15.26 -12.76 21.50
N ARG A 413 14.95 -12.49 22.78
CA ARG A 413 15.50 -11.34 23.51
C ARG A 413 17.04 -11.39 23.62
N GLN A 414 17.60 -12.58 23.83
CA GLN A 414 19.06 -12.77 23.91
C GLN A 414 19.78 -12.50 22.58
N LEU A 415 19.05 -12.55 21.46
CA LEU A 415 19.59 -12.35 20.14
C LEU A 415 19.50 -10.90 19.65
N VAL A 416 18.80 -10.00 20.37
CA VAL A 416 18.59 -8.62 19.91
C VAL A 416 19.92 -7.92 19.60
N GLU A 417 20.83 -7.87 20.56
CA GLU A 417 22.13 -7.23 20.38
C GLU A 417 23.05 -7.97 19.40
N PRO A 418 23.21 -9.31 19.46
CA PRO A 418 23.97 -10.04 18.44
C PRO A 418 23.49 -9.80 17.02
N LEU A 419 22.17 -9.78 16.77
CA LEU A 419 21.61 -9.53 15.42
C LEU A 419 21.80 -8.08 15.00
N ASN A 420 21.70 -7.12 15.93
CA ASN A 420 21.97 -5.72 15.65
C ASN A 420 23.41 -5.51 15.20
N ILE A 421 24.37 -6.14 15.89
CA ILE A 421 25.80 -6.07 15.52
C ILE A 421 26.05 -6.61 14.10
N ILE A 422 25.37 -7.70 13.71
CA ILE A 422 25.52 -8.28 12.36
C ILE A 422 25.05 -7.30 11.28
N VAL A 423 23.98 -6.53 11.49
CA VAL A 423 23.43 -5.63 10.49
C VAL A 423 24.01 -4.21 10.51
N GLN A 424 24.65 -3.80 11.63
CA GLN A 424 25.24 -2.45 11.73
C GLN A 424 26.13 -2.03 10.55
N PRO A 425 26.96 -2.93 9.96
CA PRO A 425 27.76 -2.56 8.79
C PRO A 425 26.98 -2.10 7.57
N LEU A 426 25.66 -2.28 7.54
CA LEU A 426 24.83 -1.74 6.46
C LEU A 426 24.71 -0.22 6.52
N TRP A 427 24.87 0.39 7.70
CA TRP A 427 24.69 1.82 7.94
C TRP A 427 25.97 2.52 8.47
N SER A 428 27.09 1.80 8.50
CA SER A 428 28.40 2.34 8.91
C SER A 428 29.09 3.15 7.79
#